data_67d7fafd496395bb7425437a03d8b5cd
#
_entry.id   67d7fafd496395bb7425437a03d8b5cd
#
_cell.length_a   1.000
_cell.length_b   1.000
_cell.length_c   1.000
_cell.angle_alpha   90.00
_cell.angle_beta   90.00
_cell.angle_gamma   90.00
#
_symmetry.space_group_name_H-M   'P 1'
#
loop_
_entity.id
_entity.type
_entity.pdbx_description
1 polymer ?
#
loop_
_entity_poly.entity_id
_entity_poly.type
_entity_poly.pdbx_seq_one_letter_code
_entity_poly.pdbx_strand_id
1 'polypeptide(L)'
;MKPSKSAALLSAAVSAALALAASQALAQAPPPATEAGAAYLVLTTIPAKDGARLTVTSPAFQNGADIPFENTQYRGNVFPGLAWSKGPAGTRSYAVIMQDTDAVVRGDAILHWTMYDIPASATSLPAGMSAPPAGAAYGPNIRGPSMAYMGPRTPAGPKHRYHLQVYALDTTIPADPMMSFAALKAAMTGHVLASGEVVGLGQVDPTAPPPPPRPAG
;
A
#
# COMPACT_ATOMS: atom_id res chain seq x y z
N MET A 1 -65.66 36.87 64.10
CA MET A 1 -65.46 37.97 63.14
C MET A 1 -64.38 37.48 62.16
N LYS A 2 -64.64 37.62 60.88
CA LYS A 2 -63.90 36.90 59.77
C LYS A 2 -62.56 37.55 59.50
N PRO A 3 -61.52 36.73 59.18
CA PRO A 3 -60.26 37.17 58.59
C PRO A 3 -60.31 37.29 57.06
N SER A 4 -59.68 38.34 56.58
CA SER A 4 -59.46 38.67 55.17
C SER A 4 -58.47 37.69 54.46
N LYS A 5 -58.83 37.30 53.27
CA LYS A 5 -57.97 36.53 52.42
C LYS A 5 -57.14 37.44 51.51
N SER A 6 -55.83 37.43 51.69
CA SER A 6 -54.91 38.03 50.73
C SER A 6 -54.48 36.97 49.70
N ALA A 7 -54.76 37.23 48.42
CA ALA A 7 -54.38 36.43 47.32
C ALA A 7 -52.92 36.77 46.87
N ALA A 8 -52.05 35.82 46.93
CA ALA A 8 -50.69 35.94 46.35
C ALA A 8 -50.74 35.53 44.88
N LEU A 9 -50.40 36.48 44.02
CA LEU A 9 -50.18 36.22 42.59
C LEU A 9 -48.78 35.67 42.41
N LEU A 10 -48.66 34.41 42.01
CA LEU A 10 -47.42 33.82 41.51
C LEU A 10 -47.27 34.17 40.03
N SER A 11 -46.27 35.00 39.75
CA SER A 11 -45.77 35.22 38.37
C SER A 11 -44.90 34.06 37.98
N ALA A 12 -45.32 33.23 37.04
CA ALA A 12 -44.51 32.24 36.43
C ALA A 12 -43.70 32.88 35.29
N ALA A 13 -42.39 33.03 35.48
CA ALA A 13 -41.47 33.41 34.45
C ALA A 13 -41.15 32.17 33.62
N VAL A 14 -41.60 32.11 32.36
CA VAL A 14 -41.24 31.09 31.38
C VAL A 14 -39.92 31.50 30.76
N SER A 15 -38.84 30.89 31.20
CA SER A 15 -37.54 31.01 30.56
C SER A 15 -37.50 30.09 29.32
N ALA A 16 -37.63 30.65 28.13
CA ALA A 16 -37.39 29.97 26.88
C ALA A 16 -35.87 29.81 26.65
N ALA A 17 -35.34 28.60 26.92
CA ALA A 17 -33.97 28.26 26.56
C ALA A 17 -33.96 27.93 25.04
N LEU A 18 -33.41 28.86 24.25
CA LEU A 18 -33.06 28.58 22.84
C LEU A 18 -31.88 27.61 22.81
N ALA A 19 -32.12 26.34 22.57
CA ALA A 19 -31.08 25.37 22.24
C ALA A 19 -30.61 25.63 20.80
N LEU A 20 -29.47 26.29 20.62
CA LEU A 20 -28.75 26.32 19.35
C LEU A 20 -28.20 24.91 19.11
N ALA A 21 -28.88 24.10 18.32
CA ALA A 21 -28.34 22.89 17.77
C ALA A 21 -27.30 23.27 16.71
N ALA A 22 -26.03 23.30 17.10
CA ALA A 22 -24.92 23.36 16.16
C ALA A 22 -24.89 22.03 15.40
N SER A 23 -25.46 22.00 14.20
CA SER A 23 -25.27 20.89 13.26
C SER A 23 -23.79 20.84 12.87
N GLN A 24 -23.01 20.03 13.56
CA GLN A 24 -21.69 19.64 13.08
C GLN A 24 -21.93 18.77 11.85
N ALA A 25 -21.74 19.38 10.68
CA ALA A 25 -21.60 18.61 9.45
C ALA A 25 -20.39 17.69 9.66
N LEU A 26 -20.65 16.41 9.94
CA LEU A 26 -19.63 15.37 9.88
C LEU A 26 -19.08 15.43 8.47
N ALA A 27 -17.86 15.92 8.31
CA ALA A 27 -17.14 15.85 7.05
C ALA A 27 -17.14 14.39 6.62
N GLN A 28 -17.94 14.07 5.63
CA GLN A 28 -18.05 12.73 5.07
C GLN A 28 -16.66 12.35 4.58
N ALA A 29 -16.11 11.25 5.09
CA ALA A 29 -14.83 10.76 4.61
C ALA A 29 -14.91 10.66 3.08
N PRO A 30 -13.87 11.07 2.33
CA PRO A 30 -13.86 10.94 0.90
C PRO A 30 -14.16 9.50 0.53
N PRO A 31 -14.93 9.25 -0.55
CA PRO A 31 -15.22 7.89 -1.00
C PRO A 31 -13.90 7.11 -1.16
N PRO A 32 -13.88 5.81 -0.86
CA PRO A 32 -12.68 5.02 -1.06
C PRO A 32 -12.24 5.14 -2.53
N ALA A 33 -10.94 5.24 -2.75
CA ALA A 33 -10.39 5.23 -4.10
C ALA A 33 -10.90 3.98 -4.83
N THR A 34 -11.25 4.13 -6.09
CA THR A 34 -11.64 3.00 -6.94
C THR A 34 -10.36 2.23 -7.24
N GLU A 35 -10.28 0.99 -6.80
CA GLU A 35 -9.14 0.10 -7.06
C GLU A 35 -9.07 -0.33 -8.54
N ALA A 36 -8.99 0.68 -9.43
CA ALA A 36 -9.04 0.49 -10.87
C ALA A 36 -7.91 -0.39 -11.41
N GLY A 37 -6.79 -0.44 -10.70
CA GLY A 37 -5.63 -1.25 -11.04
C GLY A 37 -5.67 -2.69 -10.53
N ALA A 38 -6.68 -3.11 -9.76
CA ALA A 38 -6.74 -4.46 -9.19
C ALA A 38 -6.70 -5.58 -10.24
N ALA A 39 -7.31 -5.36 -11.40
CA ALA A 39 -7.27 -6.31 -12.51
C ALA A 39 -5.87 -6.51 -13.11
N TYR A 40 -4.95 -5.57 -12.87
CA TYR A 40 -3.57 -5.58 -13.39
C TYR A 40 -2.55 -6.07 -12.35
N LEU A 41 -2.98 -6.43 -11.13
CA LEU A 41 -2.09 -7.06 -10.16
C LEU A 41 -1.49 -8.35 -10.74
N VAL A 42 -0.20 -8.55 -10.51
CA VAL A 42 0.45 -9.79 -10.92
C VAL A 42 -0.16 -11.00 -10.21
N LEU A 43 -0.62 -10.85 -8.96
CA LEU A 43 -1.40 -11.88 -8.24
C LEU A 43 -2.66 -12.33 -9.01
N THR A 44 -3.31 -11.40 -9.73
CA THR A 44 -4.50 -11.68 -10.53
C THR A 44 -4.13 -12.25 -11.90
N THR A 45 -3.09 -11.70 -12.55
CA THR A 45 -2.73 -12.04 -13.94
C THR A 45 -1.81 -13.25 -14.05
N ILE A 46 -1.05 -13.58 -13.00
CA ILE A 46 -0.15 -14.74 -12.93
C ILE A 46 -0.39 -15.47 -11.60
N PRO A 47 -1.53 -16.17 -11.46
CA PRO A 47 -1.86 -16.88 -10.23
C PRO A 47 -0.94 -18.08 -10.00
N ALA A 48 -0.82 -18.51 -8.74
CA ALA A 48 -0.15 -19.77 -8.39
C ALA A 48 -0.87 -20.98 -9.03
N LYS A 49 -0.11 -21.98 -9.48
CA LYS A 49 -0.62 -23.18 -10.19
C LYS A 49 -1.80 -23.86 -9.48
N ASP A 50 -1.67 -24.05 -8.16
CA ASP A 50 -2.68 -24.74 -7.35
C ASP A 50 -3.37 -23.79 -6.34
N GLY A 51 -3.29 -22.50 -6.58
CA GLY A 51 -3.84 -21.49 -5.67
C GLY A 51 -3.15 -21.42 -4.30
N ALA A 52 -1.95 -22.03 -4.16
CA ALA A 52 -1.22 -22.03 -2.89
C ALA A 52 -0.82 -20.63 -2.45
N ARG A 53 -0.90 -20.39 -1.14
CA ARG A 53 -0.69 -19.05 -0.55
C ARG A 53 0.54 -19.00 0.33
N LEU A 54 1.23 -17.86 0.24
CA LEU A 54 2.24 -17.44 1.22
C LEU A 54 1.59 -16.49 2.23
N THR A 55 1.94 -16.62 3.50
CA THR A 55 1.70 -15.57 4.48
C THR A 55 2.79 -14.52 4.31
N VAL A 56 2.42 -13.27 4.03
CA VAL A 56 3.35 -12.15 3.85
C VAL A 56 3.07 -11.09 4.88
N THR A 57 4.11 -10.57 5.51
CA THR A 57 4.03 -9.53 6.55
C THR A 57 5.12 -8.48 6.34
N SER A 58 4.92 -7.29 6.92
CA SER A 58 5.95 -6.26 7.04
C SER A 58 6.19 -5.93 8.52
N PRO A 59 7.44 -5.73 8.96
CA PRO A 59 7.71 -5.24 10.31
C PRO A 59 7.30 -3.77 10.51
N ALA A 60 7.12 -3.01 9.43
CA ALA A 60 6.81 -1.59 9.51
C ALA A 60 5.30 -1.29 9.62
N PHE A 61 4.43 -2.16 9.10
CA PHE A 61 2.97 -1.95 9.15
C PHE A 61 2.20 -3.27 9.06
N GLN A 62 0.99 -3.28 9.57
CA GLN A 62 0.05 -4.41 9.47
C GLN A 62 -0.71 -4.35 8.14
N ASN A 63 -1.21 -5.50 7.68
CA ASN A 63 -2.04 -5.56 6.48
C ASN A 63 -3.25 -4.62 6.58
N GLY A 64 -3.42 -3.75 5.58
CA GLY A 64 -4.47 -2.72 5.54
C GLY A 64 -4.19 -1.48 6.38
N ALA A 65 -3.03 -1.40 7.07
CA ALA A 65 -2.65 -0.21 7.84
C ALA A 65 -1.84 0.80 6.99
N ASP A 66 -1.69 2.01 7.54
CA ASP A 66 -0.90 3.06 6.91
C ASP A 66 0.58 2.69 6.83
N ILE A 67 1.19 2.93 5.67
CA ILE A 67 2.64 2.85 5.49
C ILE A 67 3.27 4.06 6.18
N PRO A 68 4.21 3.86 7.15
CA PRO A 68 4.90 4.95 7.82
C PRO A 68 5.60 5.88 6.84
N PHE A 69 5.62 7.17 7.12
CA PHE A 69 6.16 8.17 6.19
C PHE A 69 7.64 8.00 5.89
N GLU A 70 8.43 7.43 6.78
CA GLU A 70 9.84 7.08 6.53
C GLU A 70 10.00 6.05 5.41
N ASN A 71 8.98 5.22 5.18
CA ASN A 71 8.95 4.24 4.10
C ASN A 71 8.41 4.80 2.77
N THR A 72 8.16 6.11 2.71
CA THR A 72 7.62 6.82 1.54
C THR A 72 8.64 7.79 0.95
N GLN A 73 8.42 8.19 -0.31
CA GLN A 73 9.22 9.22 -0.98
C GLN A 73 9.04 10.62 -0.39
N TYR A 74 8.13 10.80 0.56
CA TYR A 74 7.99 12.05 1.30
C TYR A 74 9.12 12.28 2.30
N ARG A 75 9.67 11.20 2.87
CA ARG A 75 10.77 11.27 3.84
C ARG A 75 11.94 10.39 3.43
N GLY A 76 12.24 9.34 4.16
CA GLY A 76 13.45 8.55 3.97
C GLY A 76 13.47 7.60 2.78
N ASN A 77 12.31 7.26 2.21
CA ASN A 77 12.16 6.20 1.20
C ASN A 77 12.82 4.88 1.63
N VAL A 78 12.76 4.60 2.93
CA VAL A 78 13.37 3.41 3.54
C VAL A 78 12.52 2.19 3.19
N PHE A 79 13.15 1.11 2.71
CA PHE A 79 12.42 -0.14 2.46
C PHE A 79 11.81 -0.66 3.77
N PRO A 80 10.48 -0.99 3.80
CA PRO A 80 9.79 -1.31 5.06
C PRO A 80 10.13 -2.69 5.62
N GLY A 81 10.87 -3.52 4.87
CA GLY A 81 11.07 -4.92 5.20
C GLY A 81 9.87 -5.79 4.83
N LEU A 82 10.15 -7.05 4.51
CA LEU A 82 9.14 -8.08 4.27
C LEU A 82 9.58 -9.39 4.91
N ALA A 83 8.60 -10.18 5.37
CA ALA A 83 8.80 -11.57 5.75
C ALA A 83 7.68 -12.42 5.15
N TRP A 84 7.98 -13.67 4.82
CA TRP A 84 7.00 -14.59 4.25
C TRP A 84 7.20 -16.01 4.71
N SER A 85 6.13 -16.82 4.66
CA SER A 85 6.20 -18.24 4.93
C SER A 85 7.05 -18.94 3.87
N LYS A 86 7.75 -20.03 4.26
CA LYS A 86 8.50 -20.85 3.30
C LYS A 86 7.59 -21.32 2.18
N GLY A 87 8.06 -21.21 0.94
CA GLY A 87 7.37 -21.71 -0.24
C GLY A 87 7.23 -23.23 -0.27
N PRO A 88 6.36 -23.77 -1.13
CA PRO A 88 6.21 -25.22 -1.33
C PRO A 88 7.50 -25.92 -1.73
N ALA A 89 7.50 -27.24 -1.63
CA ALA A 89 8.58 -28.06 -2.19
C ALA A 89 8.76 -27.74 -3.69
N GLY A 90 10.01 -27.67 -4.14
CA GLY A 90 10.34 -27.27 -5.51
C GLY A 90 10.57 -25.77 -5.69
N THR A 91 10.35 -24.93 -4.69
CA THR A 91 10.73 -23.50 -4.75
C THR A 91 12.23 -23.36 -4.98
N ARG A 92 12.61 -22.65 -6.04
CA ARG A 92 14.00 -22.39 -6.44
C ARG A 92 14.40 -20.93 -6.23
N SER A 93 13.45 -20.01 -6.36
CA SER A 93 13.66 -18.59 -6.09
C SER A 93 12.36 -17.91 -5.65
N TYR A 94 12.49 -16.66 -5.19
CA TYR A 94 11.35 -15.79 -4.99
C TYR A 94 11.47 -14.53 -5.84
N ALA A 95 10.31 -13.93 -6.14
CA ALA A 95 10.19 -12.59 -6.67
C ALA A 95 9.29 -11.73 -5.77
N VAL A 96 9.59 -10.43 -5.70
CA VAL A 96 8.78 -9.43 -4.99
C VAL A 96 8.37 -8.36 -5.99
N ILE A 97 7.10 -7.98 -5.96
CA ILE A 97 6.53 -6.94 -6.83
C ILE A 97 5.67 -6.01 -5.98
N MET A 98 5.89 -4.69 -6.11
CA MET A 98 5.07 -3.67 -5.45
C MET A 98 4.30 -2.87 -6.50
N GLN A 99 2.97 -2.89 -6.41
CA GLN A 99 2.07 -2.15 -7.31
C GLN A 99 1.09 -1.28 -6.52
N ASP A 100 0.79 -0.09 -7.06
CA ASP A 100 -0.28 0.81 -6.60
C ASP A 100 -1.50 0.58 -7.50
N THR A 101 -2.60 0.09 -6.92
CA THR A 101 -3.83 -0.23 -7.65
C THR A 101 -4.82 0.93 -7.74
N ASP A 102 -4.62 2.00 -7.00
CA ASP A 102 -5.47 3.19 -7.06
C ASP A 102 -5.03 4.18 -8.14
N ALA A 103 -3.90 3.91 -8.81
CA ALA A 103 -3.41 4.68 -9.95
C ALA A 103 -3.07 3.76 -11.12
N VAL A 104 -3.64 4.07 -12.30
CA VAL A 104 -3.42 3.34 -13.54
C VAL A 104 -2.69 4.24 -14.53
N VAL A 105 -1.58 3.76 -15.07
CA VAL A 105 -0.80 4.47 -16.09
C VAL A 105 -0.56 3.54 -17.27
N ARG A 106 -0.93 4.00 -18.48
CA ARG A 106 -0.80 3.23 -19.73
C ARG A 106 -1.50 1.87 -19.70
N GLY A 107 -2.59 1.76 -18.94
CA GLY A 107 -3.37 0.53 -18.85
C GLY A 107 -2.78 -0.53 -17.91
N ASP A 108 -1.93 -0.13 -16.95
CA ASP A 108 -1.40 -1.02 -15.90
C ASP A 108 -1.40 -0.30 -14.54
N ALA A 109 -1.46 -1.04 -13.45
CA ALA A 109 -1.23 -0.52 -12.10
C ALA A 109 0.20 0.05 -11.99
N ILE A 110 0.39 1.14 -11.23
CA ILE A 110 1.73 1.72 -11.14
C ILE A 110 2.69 0.74 -10.48
N LEU A 111 3.75 0.39 -11.21
CA LEU A 111 4.84 -0.44 -10.72
C LEU A 111 5.82 0.40 -9.90
N HIS A 112 5.83 0.16 -8.59
CA HIS A 112 6.71 0.85 -7.66
C HIS A 112 8.07 0.21 -7.51
N TRP A 113 8.13 -1.13 -7.46
CA TRP A 113 9.37 -1.83 -7.23
C TRP A 113 9.27 -3.30 -7.59
N THR A 114 10.38 -3.89 -8.02
CA THR A 114 10.54 -5.33 -8.20
C THR A 114 11.92 -5.79 -7.75
N MET A 115 11.98 -7.01 -7.24
CA MET A 115 13.20 -7.76 -6.98
C MET A 115 12.95 -9.21 -7.37
N TYR A 116 13.89 -9.86 -8.00
CA TYR A 116 13.73 -11.25 -8.46
C TYR A 116 15.00 -12.05 -8.24
N ASP A 117 14.92 -13.36 -8.49
CA ASP A 117 15.96 -14.35 -8.20
C ASP A 117 16.45 -14.34 -6.74
N ILE A 118 15.53 -13.99 -5.81
CA ILE A 118 15.80 -14.05 -4.38
C ILE A 118 15.98 -15.55 -4.03
N PRO A 119 17.08 -15.93 -3.34
CA PRO A 119 17.34 -17.34 -3.04
C PRO A 119 16.20 -18.06 -2.31
N ALA A 120 15.94 -19.31 -2.64
CA ALA A 120 14.88 -20.13 -2.04
C ALA A 120 15.02 -20.33 -0.52
N SER A 121 16.22 -20.12 0.02
CA SER A 121 16.48 -20.14 1.48
C SER A 121 16.01 -18.88 2.19
N ALA A 122 15.78 -17.77 1.47
CA ALA A 122 15.33 -16.51 2.05
C ALA A 122 13.84 -16.58 2.36
N THR A 123 13.46 -16.14 3.55
CA THR A 123 12.07 -15.94 3.96
C THR A 123 11.82 -14.51 4.44
N SER A 124 12.76 -13.62 4.21
CA SER A 124 12.64 -12.20 4.54
C SER A 124 13.62 -11.34 3.75
N LEU A 125 13.28 -10.05 3.66
CA LEU A 125 14.15 -8.96 3.26
C LEU A 125 14.16 -7.94 4.42
N PRO A 126 15.33 -7.59 4.98
CA PRO A 126 15.39 -6.71 6.14
C PRO A 126 14.92 -5.28 5.83
N ALA A 127 14.30 -4.63 6.80
CA ALA A 127 14.00 -3.19 6.69
C ALA A 127 15.27 -2.38 6.46
N GLY A 128 15.16 -1.31 5.68
CA GLY A 128 16.29 -0.44 5.34
C GLY A 128 17.33 -1.06 4.41
N MET A 129 17.02 -2.20 3.80
CA MET A 129 17.91 -2.85 2.83
C MET A 129 18.30 -1.88 1.70
N SER A 130 19.61 -1.72 1.47
CA SER A 130 20.18 -0.81 0.46
C SER A 130 20.69 -1.52 -0.79
N ALA A 131 20.81 -2.85 -0.75
CA ALA A 131 21.26 -3.67 -1.88
C ALA A 131 20.52 -5.02 -1.87
N PRO A 132 20.33 -5.68 -3.03
CA PRO A 132 19.77 -7.02 -3.09
C PRO A 132 20.63 -8.03 -2.30
N PRO A 133 20.01 -9.06 -1.71
CA PRO A 133 20.79 -10.20 -1.20
C PRO A 133 21.62 -10.86 -2.31
N ALA A 134 22.68 -11.56 -1.93
CA ALA A 134 23.50 -12.29 -2.90
C ALA A 134 22.63 -13.24 -3.74
N GLY A 135 22.76 -13.17 -5.04
CA GLY A 135 21.98 -13.93 -6.03
C GLY A 135 20.73 -13.19 -6.53
N ALA A 136 20.18 -12.26 -5.77
CA ALA A 136 19.02 -11.50 -6.20
C ALA A 136 19.39 -10.28 -7.05
N ALA A 137 18.44 -9.80 -7.84
CA ALA A 137 18.58 -8.61 -8.66
C ALA A 137 17.41 -7.64 -8.46
N TYR A 138 17.70 -6.34 -8.48
CA TYR A 138 16.66 -5.34 -8.68
C TYR A 138 16.08 -5.48 -10.10
N GLY A 139 14.77 -5.44 -10.17
CA GLY A 139 14.05 -5.39 -11.43
C GLY A 139 13.55 -3.98 -11.76
N PRO A 140 12.66 -3.86 -12.73
CA PRO A 140 12.11 -2.59 -13.17
C PRO A 140 11.15 -1.96 -12.13
N ASN A 141 10.98 -0.65 -12.29
CA ASN A 141 9.81 0.09 -11.82
C ASN A 141 9.32 1.04 -12.92
N ILE A 142 8.36 1.91 -12.63
CA ILE A 142 7.81 2.86 -13.62
C ILE A 142 8.86 3.83 -14.19
N ARG A 143 10.03 4.00 -13.53
CA ARG A 143 11.10 4.92 -13.95
C ARG A 143 12.14 4.26 -14.84
N GLY A 144 12.25 2.93 -14.83
CA GLY A 144 13.24 2.21 -15.63
C GLY A 144 13.56 0.82 -15.11
N PRO A 145 14.49 0.14 -15.75
CA PRO A 145 14.99 -1.16 -15.32
C PRO A 145 15.93 -1.05 -14.11
N SER A 146 16.14 -2.15 -13.39
CA SER A 146 17.13 -2.30 -12.30
C SER A 146 17.08 -1.18 -11.23
N MET A 147 15.89 -0.92 -10.70
CA MET A 147 15.63 0.19 -9.79
C MET A 147 15.51 -0.27 -8.34
N ALA A 148 16.19 0.44 -7.43
CA ALA A 148 16.00 0.28 -5.99
C ALA A 148 14.57 0.61 -5.55
N TYR A 149 14.24 0.31 -4.29
CA TYR A 149 12.93 0.55 -3.70
C TYR A 149 12.45 1.99 -3.97
N MET A 150 11.23 2.09 -4.47
CA MET A 150 10.52 3.34 -4.68
C MET A 150 9.21 3.27 -3.88
N GLY A 151 9.22 3.85 -2.70
CA GLY A 151 8.06 3.89 -1.82
C GLY A 151 6.90 4.72 -2.37
N PRO A 152 5.79 4.77 -1.65
CA PRO A 152 4.66 5.62 -1.99
C PRO A 152 5.00 7.09 -2.16
N ARG A 153 4.32 7.76 -3.08
CA ARG A 153 4.17 9.22 -3.13
C ARG A 153 2.74 9.56 -3.53
N THR A 154 1.81 9.16 -2.68
CA THR A 154 0.38 9.30 -2.89
C THR A 154 0.02 10.79 -3.00
N PRO A 155 -0.70 11.22 -4.05
CA PRO A 155 -1.14 12.61 -4.16
C PRO A 155 -2.17 12.96 -3.07
N ALA A 156 -2.48 14.25 -2.94
CA ALA A 156 -3.60 14.68 -2.09
C ALA A 156 -4.92 14.07 -2.61
N GLY A 157 -5.71 13.51 -1.68
CA GLY A 157 -6.94 12.81 -2.01
C GLY A 157 -7.12 11.54 -1.17
N PRO A 158 -7.87 10.56 -1.69
CA PRO A 158 -8.01 9.26 -1.05
C PRO A 158 -6.67 8.56 -0.86
N LYS A 159 -6.57 7.69 0.14
CA LYS A 159 -5.40 6.82 0.30
C LYS A 159 -5.31 5.82 -0.85
N HIS A 160 -4.09 5.52 -1.28
CA HIS A 160 -3.81 4.50 -2.27
C HIS A 160 -3.39 3.18 -1.61
N ARG A 161 -3.70 2.05 -2.24
CA ARG A 161 -3.30 0.70 -1.82
C ARG A 161 -2.03 0.30 -2.54
N TYR A 162 -1.04 -0.06 -1.74
CA TYR A 162 0.25 -0.55 -2.21
C TYR A 162 0.35 -2.03 -1.87
N HIS A 163 0.34 -2.87 -2.89
CA HIS A 163 0.38 -4.31 -2.79
C HIS A 163 1.83 -4.79 -2.88
N LEU A 164 2.42 -5.23 -1.75
CA LEU A 164 3.74 -5.84 -1.72
C LEU A 164 3.54 -7.36 -1.83
N GLN A 165 3.73 -7.87 -3.04
CA GLN A 165 3.43 -9.24 -3.45
C GLN A 165 4.71 -10.08 -3.45
N VAL A 166 4.64 -11.31 -2.97
CA VAL A 166 5.75 -12.29 -2.95
C VAL A 166 5.32 -13.54 -3.72
N TYR A 167 6.20 -14.03 -4.57
CA TYR A 167 6.00 -15.20 -5.43
C TYR A 167 7.09 -16.24 -5.18
N ALA A 168 6.71 -17.47 -4.85
CA ALA A 168 7.60 -18.63 -4.85
C ALA A 168 7.61 -19.24 -6.24
N LEU A 169 8.78 -19.35 -6.84
CA LEU A 169 8.96 -19.82 -8.22
C LEU A 169 9.69 -21.17 -8.24
N ASP A 170 9.30 -22.08 -9.16
CA ASP A 170 10.00 -23.34 -9.44
C ASP A 170 11.18 -23.16 -10.42
N THR A 171 11.54 -21.95 -10.70
CA THR A 171 12.64 -21.56 -11.59
C THR A 171 13.52 -20.47 -10.96
N THR A 172 14.65 -20.20 -11.56
CA THR A 172 15.48 -19.00 -11.35
C THR A 172 15.34 -18.10 -12.57
N ILE A 173 15.47 -16.80 -12.36
CA ILE A 173 15.41 -15.79 -13.43
C ILE A 173 16.75 -15.08 -13.45
N PRO A 174 17.63 -15.35 -14.44
CA PRO A 174 18.96 -14.76 -14.49
C PRO A 174 18.90 -13.22 -14.41
N ALA A 175 19.85 -12.64 -13.67
CA ALA A 175 19.94 -11.20 -13.55
C ALA A 175 20.15 -10.54 -14.91
N ASP A 176 19.29 -9.57 -15.24
CA ASP A 176 19.39 -8.76 -16.45
C ASP A 176 19.21 -7.29 -16.08
N PRO A 177 20.21 -6.43 -16.23
CA PRO A 177 20.15 -5.03 -15.92
C PRO A 177 19.14 -4.26 -16.79
N MET A 178 18.68 -4.84 -17.89
CA MET A 178 17.69 -4.28 -18.80
C MET A 178 16.33 -4.98 -18.69
N MET A 179 16.12 -5.77 -17.66
CA MET A 179 14.84 -6.49 -17.43
C MET A 179 13.67 -5.53 -17.52
N SER A 180 12.77 -5.79 -18.46
CA SER A 180 11.48 -5.08 -18.54
C SER A 180 10.43 -5.76 -17.66
N PHE A 181 9.38 -5.04 -17.24
CA PHE A 181 8.31 -5.66 -16.46
C PHE A 181 7.56 -6.75 -17.24
N ALA A 182 7.39 -6.56 -18.55
CA ALA A 182 6.78 -7.57 -19.42
C ALA A 182 7.65 -8.85 -19.48
N ALA A 183 8.98 -8.71 -19.60
CA ALA A 183 9.90 -9.83 -19.60
C ALA A 183 9.92 -10.58 -18.25
N LEU A 184 9.90 -9.83 -17.12
CA LEU A 184 9.81 -10.44 -15.80
C LEU A 184 8.50 -11.22 -15.63
N LYS A 185 7.35 -10.63 -16.01
CA LYS A 185 6.05 -11.32 -15.97
C LYS A 185 6.06 -12.57 -16.85
N ALA A 186 6.63 -12.50 -18.04
CA ALA A 186 6.76 -13.66 -18.95
C ALA A 186 7.61 -14.77 -18.33
N ALA A 187 8.74 -14.43 -17.70
CA ALA A 187 9.62 -15.40 -17.04
C ALA A 187 8.97 -16.05 -15.80
N MET A 188 8.02 -15.37 -15.16
CA MET A 188 7.27 -15.91 -14.02
C MET A 188 6.07 -16.77 -14.44
N THR A 189 5.51 -16.52 -15.64
CA THR A 189 4.30 -17.19 -16.12
C THR A 189 4.48 -18.70 -16.20
N GLY A 190 3.57 -19.44 -15.53
CA GLY A 190 3.65 -20.92 -15.45
C GLY A 190 4.66 -21.46 -14.43
N HIS A 191 5.39 -20.58 -13.71
CA HIS A 191 6.40 -20.94 -12.73
C HIS A 191 6.03 -20.60 -11.27
N VAL A 192 4.89 -19.98 -11.03
CA VAL A 192 4.45 -19.59 -9.68
C VAL A 192 3.88 -20.81 -8.95
N LEU A 193 4.56 -21.26 -7.89
CA LEU A 193 4.11 -22.33 -7.01
C LEU A 193 3.18 -21.83 -5.91
N ALA A 194 3.48 -20.66 -5.34
CA ALA A 194 2.68 -20.01 -4.30
C ALA A 194 2.87 -18.51 -4.36
N SER A 195 1.90 -17.74 -3.91
CA SER A 195 1.99 -16.30 -3.83
C SER A 195 1.21 -15.75 -2.64
N GLY A 196 1.56 -14.55 -2.22
CA GLY A 196 0.87 -13.83 -1.15
C GLY A 196 1.24 -12.36 -1.18
N GLU A 197 0.58 -11.58 -0.34
CA GLU A 197 0.83 -10.15 -0.26
C GLU A 197 0.59 -9.59 1.14
N VAL A 198 1.14 -8.41 1.38
CA VAL A 198 0.72 -7.48 2.41
C VAL A 198 0.36 -6.15 1.74
N VAL A 199 -0.79 -5.60 2.10
CA VAL A 199 -1.29 -4.34 1.55
C VAL A 199 -1.09 -3.22 2.57
N GLY A 200 -0.41 -2.15 2.14
CA GLY A 200 -0.26 -0.93 2.93
C GLY A 200 -1.01 0.25 2.31
N LEU A 201 -1.48 1.17 3.14
CA LEU A 201 -2.16 2.38 2.69
C LEU A 201 -1.17 3.54 2.65
N GLY A 202 -1.02 4.17 1.49
CA GLY A 202 -0.26 5.39 1.30
C GLY A 202 -1.17 6.61 1.33
N GLN A 203 -0.68 7.70 1.91
CA GLN A 203 -1.37 8.99 1.94
C GLN A 203 -0.37 10.13 1.74
N VAL A 204 -0.87 11.32 1.44
CA VAL A 204 -0.05 12.52 1.42
C VAL A 204 0.51 12.81 2.82
N ASP A 205 1.80 13.14 2.90
CA ASP A 205 2.36 13.68 4.14
C ASP A 205 2.00 15.17 4.24
N PRO A 206 1.15 15.56 5.20
CA PRO A 206 0.68 16.96 5.32
C PRO A 206 1.80 17.93 5.71
N THR A 207 2.94 17.42 6.17
CA THR A 207 4.11 18.22 6.57
C THR A 207 5.22 18.20 5.53
N ALA A 208 5.08 17.44 4.44
CA ALA A 208 6.06 17.41 3.38
C ALA A 208 6.06 18.73 2.58
N PRO A 209 7.22 19.20 2.12
CA PRO A 209 7.27 20.33 1.21
C PRO A 209 6.50 20.01 -0.07
N PRO A 210 5.87 21.00 -0.70
CA PRO A 210 5.20 20.79 -1.97
C PRO A 210 6.18 20.21 -3.00
N PRO A 211 5.70 19.39 -3.95
CA PRO A 211 6.56 18.86 -5.01
C PRO A 211 7.17 20.03 -5.81
N PRO A 212 8.41 19.87 -6.28
CA PRO A 212 9.01 20.89 -7.15
C PRO A 212 8.10 21.14 -8.36
N PRO A 213 8.04 22.38 -8.85
CA PRO A 213 7.25 22.69 -10.03
C PRO A 213 7.68 21.78 -11.19
N ARG A 214 6.70 21.30 -11.94
CA ARG A 214 6.97 20.48 -13.13
C ARG A 214 7.77 21.35 -14.12
N PRO A 215 8.87 20.83 -14.72
CA PRO A 215 9.56 21.56 -15.79
C PRO A 215 8.53 21.98 -16.84
N ALA A 216 8.59 23.24 -17.26
CA ALA A 216 7.79 23.68 -18.40
C ALA A 216 8.20 22.84 -19.61
N GLY A 217 7.27 22.05 -20.16
CA GLY A 217 7.45 21.26 -21.36
C GLY A 217 7.53 22.15 -22.61
#